data_9b37913050ce38c6058631f474066f5b
#
_entry.id   9b37913050ce38c6058631f474066f5b
#
_cell.length_a   1.000
_cell.length_b   1.000
_cell.length_c   1.000
_cell.angle_alpha   90.00
_cell.angle_beta   90.00
_cell.angle_gamma   90.00
#
_symmetry.space_group_name_H-M   'P 1'
#
loop_
_entity.id
_entity.type
_entity.pdbx_description
1 polymer ?
#
loop_
_entity_poly.entity_id
_entity_poly.type
_entity_poly.pdbx_seq_one_letter_code
_entity_poly.pdbx_strand_id
1 'polypeptide(L)'
;SVRENIALPFSARLRNWGPIGSQRERGAVSKAIERLQIDTRAQGEVQRLSGGNQQKVTIARWVAADARTILCFDPTRGIDVGTKQEIYKLLRELAGQGKSILFYTSELEEVRRVCDRAIVIFGGRVVDILPVEIADEAALTRASYGLPRGAADVGVLADATQKGAGAP
;
A
#
# COMPACT_ATOMS: atom_id res chain seq x y z
N SER A 1 -14.12 -6.31 17.76
CA SER A 1 -14.40 -7.27 16.67
C SER A 1 -13.77 -6.82 15.35
N VAL A 2 -13.66 -7.73 14.38
CA VAL A 2 -13.21 -7.41 13.00
C VAL A 2 -14.06 -6.31 12.38
N ARG A 3 -15.39 -6.39 12.51
CA ARG A 3 -16.32 -5.38 11.97
C ARG A 3 -16.10 -4.00 12.59
N GLU A 4 -15.98 -3.91 13.90
CA GLU A 4 -15.73 -2.65 14.60
C GLU A 4 -14.38 -2.06 14.20
N ASN A 5 -13.35 -2.88 14.07
CA ASN A 5 -12.04 -2.44 13.62
C ASN A 5 -12.08 -1.86 12.20
N ILE A 6 -12.80 -2.49 11.27
CA ILE A 6 -12.95 -1.99 9.90
C ILE A 6 -13.81 -0.71 9.89
N ALA A 7 -14.77 -0.59 10.79
CA ALA A 7 -15.65 0.56 10.88
C ALA A 7 -15.02 1.81 11.53
N LEU A 8 -13.88 1.70 12.21
CA LEU A 8 -13.22 2.82 12.91
C LEU A 8 -13.11 4.12 12.10
N PRO A 9 -12.73 4.13 10.82
CA PRO A 9 -12.64 5.36 10.04
C PRO A 9 -13.99 6.06 9.83
N PHE A 10 -15.09 5.33 9.87
CA PHE A 10 -16.43 5.92 9.74
C PHE A 10 -16.78 6.74 10.98
N SER A 11 -16.38 6.28 12.18
CA SER A 11 -16.61 7.02 13.42
C SER A 11 -15.86 8.36 13.45
N ALA A 12 -14.66 8.43 12.87
CA ALA A 12 -13.89 9.66 12.75
C ALA A 12 -14.51 10.68 11.76
N ARG A 13 -15.25 10.23 10.75
CA ARG A 13 -16.03 11.08 9.83
C ARG A 13 -17.34 11.58 10.45
N LEU A 14 -17.80 10.95 11.53
CA LEU A 14 -19.03 11.31 12.26
C LEU A 14 -18.82 12.54 13.15
N ARG A 15 -18.20 13.60 12.63
CA ARG A 15 -18.36 14.95 13.21
C ARG A 15 -19.81 15.45 13.17
N ASN A 16 -20.68 14.73 12.49
CA ASN A 16 -22.13 14.92 12.49
C ASN A 16 -22.76 13.74 13.24
N TRP A 17 -23.16 14.01 14.46
CA TRP A 17 -23.86 13.18 15.43
C TRP A 17 -24.96 12.30 14.79
N GLY A 18 -24.61 11.10 14.37
CA GLY A 18 -25.56 10.09 13.90
C GLY A 18 -25.20 8.72 14.47
N PRO A 19 -26.18 7.81 14.62
CA PRO A 19 -25.93 6.49 15.20
C PRO A 19 -24.91 5.72 14.34
N ILE A 20 -23.86 5.18 15.00
CA ILE A 20 -22.91 4.22 14.42
C ILE A 20 -23.73 3.01 13.99
N GLY A 21 -23.59 2.57 12.75
CA GLY A 21 -24.26 1.38 12.27
C GLY A 21 -25.32 1.62 11.19
N SER A 22 -25.16 2.68 10.41
CA SER A 22 -25.99 2.88 9.23
C SER A 22 -25.89 1.68 8.28
N GLN A 23 -26.96 1.40 7.55
CA GLN A 23 -26.97 0.32 6.56
C GLN A 23 -25.85 0.46 5.52
N ARG A 24 -25.46 1.71 5.20
CA ARG A 24 -24.35 2.06 4.29
C ARG A 24 -22.99 1.62 4.86
N GLU A 25 -22.73 1.87 6.15
CA GLU A 25 -21.51 1.46 6.84
C GLU A 25 -21.39 -0.07 6.89
N ARG A 26 -22.46 -0.75 7.31
CA ARG A 26 -22.50 -2.22 7.33
C ARG A 26 -22.23 -2.82 5.96
N GLY A 27 -22.80 -2.23 4.90
CA GLY A 27 -22.55 -2.65 3.52
C GLY A 27 -21.09 -2.44 3.09
N ALA A 28 -20.48 -1.30 3.42
CA ALA A 28 -19.08 -1.02 3.09
C ALA A 28 -18.12 -1.96 3.83
N VAL A 29 -18.36 -2.21 5.11
CA VAL A 29 -17.58 -3.16 5.92
C VAL A 29 -17.68 -4.57 5.39
N SER A 30 -18.89 -5.04 5.05
CA SER A 30 -19.11 -6.39 4.50
C SER A 30 -18.40 -6.57 3.15
N LYS A 31 -18.50 -5.58 2.25
CA LYS A 31 -17.78 -5.58 0.97
C LYS A 31 -16.26 -5.60 1.15
N ALA A 32 -15.72 -4.87 2.13
CA ALA A 32 -14.29 -4.89 2.40
C ALA A 32 -13.82 -6.24 2.93
N ILE A 33 -14.57 -6.88 3.82
CA ILE A 33 -14.29 -8.24 4.34
C ILE A 33 -14.27 -9.25 3.19
N GLU A 34 -15.27 -9.24 2.33
CA GLU A 34 -15.38 -10.13 1.18
C GLU A 34 -14.24 -9.90 0.18
N ARG A 35 -13.98 -8.65 -0.20
CA ARG A 35 -12.93 -8.29 -1.16
C ARG A 35 -11.53 -8.71 -0.71
N LEU A 36 -11.22 -8.55 0.57
CA LEU A 36 -9.93 -8.92 1.13
C LEU A 36 -9.88 -10.38 1.59
N GLN A 37 -10.97 -11.13 1.42
CA GLN A 37 -11.07 -12.53 1.83
C GLN A 37 -10.61 -12.72 3.30
N ILE A 38 -11.07 -11.83 4.19
CA ILE A 38 -10.71 -11.90 5.59
C ILE A 38 -11.43 -13.08 6.22
N ASP A 39 -10.68 -14.01 6.79
CA ASP A 39 -11.26 -15.15 7.50
C ASP A 39 -11.90 -14.71 8.82
N THR A 40 -13.23 -14.63 8.82
CA THR A 40 -14.02 -14.24 10.00
C THR A 40 -14.51 -15.41 10.83
N ARG A 41 -14.16 -16.67 10.46
CA ARG A 41 -14.62 -17.89 11.15
C ARG A 41 -14.07 -17.99 12.57
N ALA A 42 -12.93 -17.40 12.86
CA ALA A 42 -12.35 -17.34 14.20
C ALA A 42 -13.02 -16.25 15.05
N GLN A 43 -14.30 -16.40 15.37
CA GLN A 43 -15.07 -15.66 16.39
C GLN A 43 -14.98 -14.12 16.36
N GLY A 44 -14.61 -13.53 15.24
CA GLY A 44 -14.74 -12.09 15.04
C GLY A 44 -13.76 -11.17 15.77
N GLU A 45 -12.85 -11.66 16.61
CA GLU A 45 -11.84 -10.85 17.28
C GLU A 45 -10.55 -10.77 16.46
N VAL A 46 -10.06 -9.55 16.20
CA VAL A 46 -8.86 -9.33 15.37
C VAL A 46 -7.62 -10.02 15.94
N GLN A 47 -7.45 -9.99 17.25
CA GLN A 47 -6.29 -10.60 17.93
C GLN A 47 -6.18 -12.12 17.77
N ARG A 48 -7.28 -12.79 17.40
CA ARG A 48 -7.31 -14.25 17.15
C ARG A 48 -7.04 -14.62 15.69
N LEU A 49 -6.94 -13.63 14.82
CA LEU A 49 -6.60 -13.84 13.42
C LEU A 49 -5.09 -14.09 13.26
N SER A 50 -4.73 -14.79 12.17
CA SER A 50 -3.32 -14.84 11.74
C SER A 50 -2.79 -13.43 11.43
N GLY A 51 -1.47 -13.24 11.52
CA GLY A 51 -0.83 -11.95 11.24
C GLY A 51 -1.24 -11.37 9.88
N GLY A 52 -1.31 -12.20 8.85
CA GLY A 52 -1.77 -11.79 7.53
C GLY A 52 -3.22 -11.31 7.50
N ASN A 53 -4.13 -12.00 8.20
CA ASN A 53 -5.52 -11.54 8.32
C ASN A 53 -5.63 -10.25 9.15
N GLN A 54 -4.80 -10.06 10.17
CA GLN A 54 -4.73 -8.81 10.92
C GLN A 54 -4.30 -7.64 10.01
N GLN A 55 -3.31 -7.85 9.13
CA GLN A 55 -2.89 -6.86 8.15
C GLN A 55 -3.99 -6.56 7.14
N LYS A 56 -4.69 -7.58 6.63
CA LYS A 56 -5.86 -7.39 5.77
C LYS A 56 -6.94 -6.54 6.46
N VAL A 57 -7.21 -6.74 7.75
CA VAL A 57 -8.15 -5.90 8.52
C VAL A 57 -7.68 -4.45 8.57
N THR A 58 -6.38 -4.21 8.74
CA THR A 58 -5.81 -2.85 8.74
C THR A 58 -6.02 -2.15 7.40
N ILE A 59 -5.79 -2.83 6.28
CA ILE A 59 -6.03 -2.28 4.94
C ILE A 59 -7.53 -2.10 4.69
N ALA A 60 -8.36 -3.05 5.13
CA ALA A 60 -9.81 -3.03 4.97
C ALA A 60 -10.46 -1.77 5.54
N ARG A 61 -9.91 -1.18 6.62
CA ARG A 61 -10.37 0.09 7.18
C ARG A 61 -10.41 1.20 6.12
N TRP A 62 -9.33 1.33 5.37
CA TRP A 62 -9.16 2.41 4.38
C TRP A 62 -9.89 2.12 3.09
N VAL A 63 -10.00 0.85 2.71
CA VAL A 63 -10.83 0.40 1.58
C VAL A 63 -12.30 0.66 1.85
N ALA A 64 -12.81 0.29 3.03
CA ALA A 64 -14.20 0.51 3.44
C ALA A 64 -14.52 2.01 3.52
N ALA A 65 -13.58 2.83 4.01
CA ALA A 65 -13.71 4.28 4.09
C ALA A 65 -13.61 4.99 2.73
N ASP A 66 -13.37 4.27 1.66
CA ASP A 66 -13.15 4.79 0.31
C ASP A 66 -12.08 5.91 0.26
N ALA A 67 -10.97 5.68 0.96
CA ALA A 67 -9.86 6.62 0.96
C ALA A 67 -9.27 6.78 -0.44
N ARG A 68 -9.02 8.02 -0.86
CA ARG A 68 -8.36 8.32 -2.14
C ARG A 68 -6.87 8.05 -2.10
N THR A 69 -6.25 8.33 -0.96
CA THR A 69 -4.83 8.09 -0.71
C THR A 69 -4.68 7.15 0.48
N ILE A 70 -3.88 6.11 0.32
CA ILE A 70 -3.62 5.10 1.35
C ILE A 70 -2.12 5.15 1.67
N LEU A 71 -1.80 5.34 2.96
CA LEU A 71 -0.45 5.27 3.46
C LEU A 71 -0.24 3.88 4.07
N CYS A 72 0.65 3.09 3.48
CA CYS A 72 1.02 1.76 3.94
C CYS A 72 2.44 1.79 4.53
N PHE A 73 2.55 1.52 5.82
CA PHE A 73 3.84 1.52 6.52
C PHE A 73 4.21 0.10 6.90
N ASP A 74 5.19 -0.49 6.22
CA ASP A 74 5.62 -1.90 6.35
C ASP A 74 4.42 -2.89 6.39
N PRO A 75 3.46 -2.82 5.44
CA PRO A 75 2.20 -3.57 5.54
C PRO A 75 2.38 -5.08 5.36
N THR A 76 3.56 -5.52 5.00
CA THR A 76 3.92 -6.91 4.71
C THR A 76 4.91 -7.49 5.71
N ARG A 77 5.28 -6.70 6.72
CA ARG A 77 6.25 -7.15 7.73
C ARG A 77 5.69 -8.27 8.59
N GLY A 78 6.46 -9.35 8.71
CA GLY A 78 6.15 -10.46 9.61
C GLY A 78 4.98 -11.35 9.18
N ILE A 79 4.59 -11.31 7.91
CA ILE A 79 3.58 -12.20 7.33
C ILE A 79 4.20 -13.17 6.33
N ASP A 80 3.49 -14.26 6.05
CA ASP A 80 3.94 -15.28 5.11
C ASP A 80 3.94 -14.81 3.65
N VAL A 81 4.71 -15.48 2.80
CA VAL A 81 4.90 -15.11 1.39
C VAL A 81 3.59 -15.12 0.60
N GLY A 82 2.69 -16.07 0.89
CA GLY A 82 1.40 -16.16 0.20
C GLY A 82 0.55 -14.93 0.48
N THR A 83 0.42 -14.56 1.75
CA THR A 83 -0.32 -13.37 2.17
C THR A 83 0.33 -12.07 1.64
N LYS A 84 1.68 -11.99 1.57
CA LYS A 84 2.37 -10.86 0.92
C LYS A 84 1.87 -10.66 -0.51
N GLN A 85 1.84 -11.73 -1.32
CA GLN A 85 1.39 -11.66 -2.71
C GLN A 85 -0.06 -11.19 -2.84
N GLU A 86 -0.95 -11.63 -1.95
CA GLU A 86 -2.34 -11.17 -1.93
C GLU A 86 -2.45 -9.67 -1.62
N ILE A 87 -1.64 -9.17 -0.68
CA ILE A 87 -1.58 -7.74 -0.35
C ILE A 87 -1.04 -6.94 -1.54
N TYR A 88 0.02 -7.39 -2.20
CA TYR A 88 0.57 -6.71 -3.38
C TYR A 88 -0.46 -6.61 -4.50
N LYS A 89 -1.15 -7.71 -4.80
CA LYS A 89 -2.21 -7.74 -5.80
C LYS A 89 -3.32 -6.74 -5.45
N LEU A 90 -3.77 -6.73 -4.20
CA LEU A 90 -4.78 -5.80 -3.73
C LEU A 90 -4.35 -4.33 -3.91
N LEU A 91 -3.12 -3.98 -3.51
CA LEU A 91 -2.60 -2.61 -3.65
C LEU A 91 -2.52 -2.18 -5.12
N ARG A 92 -2.05 -3.08 -6.01
CA ARG A 92 -2.05 -2.84 -7.47
C ARG A 92 -3.45 -2.66 -8.04
N GLU A 93 -4.42 -3.45 -7.61
CA GLU A 93 -5.83 -3.31 -8.01
C GLU A 93 -6.42 -1.96 -7.55
N LEU A 94 -6.11 -1.53 -6.33
CA LEU A 94 -6.55 -0.23 -5.80
C LEU A 94 -5.93 0.92 -6.58
N ALA A 95 -4.66 0.84 -6.93
CA ALA A 95 -3.98 1.83 -7.77
C ALA A 95 -4.59 1.89 -9.17
N GLY A 96 -4.89 0.75 -9.79
CA GLY A 96 -5.58 0.66 -11.07
C GLY A 96 -6.99 1.25 -11.07
N GLN A 97 -7.62 1.37 -9.89
CA GLN A 97 -8.90 2.06 -9.68
C GLN A 97 -8.75 3.58 -9.42
N GLY A 98 -7.55 4.12 -9.62
CA GLY A 98 -7.26 5.55 -9.45
C GLY A 98 -6.97 5.99 -8.01
N LYS A 99 -6.70 5.05 -7.09
CA LYS A 99 -6.25 5.40 -5.74
C LYS A 99 -4.74 5.65 -5.73
N SER A 100 -4.30 6.63 -4.95
CA SER A 100 -2.88 6.88 -4.71
C SER A 100 -2.42 6.06 -3.52
N ILE A 101 -1.30 5.33 -3.67
CA ILE A 101 -0.74 4.51 -2.59
C ILE A 101 0.68 4.96 -2.31
N LEU A 102 0.94 5.38 -1.08
CA LEU A 102 2.30 5.59 -0.58
C LEU A 102 2.69 4.37 0.24
N PHE A 103 3.61 3.59 -0.31
CA PHE A 103 4.07 2.33 0.26
C PHE A 103 5.47 2.51 0.82
N TYR A 104 5.62 2.43 2.14
CA TYR A 104 6.92 2.38 2.79
C TYR A 104 7.25 0.91 3.10
N THR A 105 8.46 0.49 2.80
CA THR A 105 8.96 -0.84 3.12
C THR A 105 10.44 -0.81 3.48
N SER A 106 10.85 -1.71 4.36
CA SER A 106 12.24 -2.03 4.65
C SER A 106 12.83 -3.10 3.71
N GLU A 107 11.98 -3.76 2.88
CA GLU A 107 12.38 -4.79 1.93
C GLU A 107 12.45 -4.22 0.51
N LEU A 108 13.66 -3.94 0.01
CA LEU A 108 13.86 -3.26 -1.29
C LEU A 108 13.25 -4.01 -2.48
N GLU A 109 13.21 -5.35 -2.44
CA GLU A 109 12.58 -6.16 -3.47
C GLU A 109 11.08 -5.86 -3.65
N GLU A 110 10.39 -5.44 -2.59
CA GLU A 110 8.96 -5.12 -2.64
C GLU A 110 8.69 -3.91 -3.54
N VAL A 111 9.62 -2.94 -3.56
CA VAL A 111 9.49 -1.74 -4.39
C VAL A 111 9.23 -2.11 -5.85
N ARG A 112 10.02 -3.03 -6.40
CA ARG A 112 9.88 -3.47 -7.80
C ARG A 112 8.59 -4.24 -8.07
N ARG A 113 8.04 -4.90 -7.05
CA ARG A 113 6.82 -5.73 -7.19
C ARG A 113 5.54 -4.91 -7.11
N VAL A 114 5.55 -3.82 -6.32
CA VAL A 114 4.33 -3.12 -5.92
C VAL A 114 4.27 -1.69 -6.43
N CYS A 115 5.41 -1.00 -6.55
CA CYS A 115 5.46 0.43 -6.84
C CYS A 115 5.63 0.72 -8.34
N ASP A 116 5.26 1.92 -8.77
CA ASP A 116 5.54 2.46 -10.09
C ASP A 116 6.83 3.32 -10.05
N ARG A 117 7.17 3.82 -8.87
CA ARG A 117 8.38 4.61 -8.62
C ARG A 117 8.79 4.54 -7.16
N ALA A 118 10.06 4.71 -6.88
CA ALA A 118 10.63 4.81 -5.54
C ALA A 118 11.02 6.24 -5.22
N ILE A 119 10.66 6.72 -4.04
CA ILE A 119 11.16 7.98 -3.46
C ILE A 119 12.17 7.60 -2.39
N VAL A 120 13.43 7.97 -2.58
CA VAL A 120 14.49 7.66 -1.61
C VAL A 120 14.75 8.86 -0.73
N ILE A 121 14.76 8.63 0.59
CA ILE A 121 14.97 9.65 1.60
C ILE A 121 16.27 9.32 2.37
N PHE A 122 17.18 10.29 2.44
CA PHE A 122 18.42 10.21 3.23
C PHE A 122 18.64 11.52 3.98
N GLY A 123 18.99 11.43 5.25
CA GLY A 123 19.21 12.62 6.07
C GLY A 123 18.00 13.57 6.16
N GLY A 124 16.78 13.04 6.12
CA GLY A 124 15.54 13.81 6.16
C GLY A 124 15.19 14.56 4.85
N ARG A 125 15.88 14.27 3.75
CA ARG A 125 15.67 14.90 2.44
C ARG A 125 15.42 13.86 1.38
N VAL A 126 14.57 14.18 0.41
CA VAL A 126 14.43 13.38 -0.81
C VAL A 126 15.72 13.54 -1.61
N VAL A 127 16.44 12.44 -1.77
CA VAL A 127 17.72 12.40 -2.51
C VAL A 127 17.54 11.89 -3.92
N ASP A 128 16.52 11.05 -4.15
CA ASP A 128 16.22 10.54 -5.48
C ASP A 128 14.75 10.16 -5.65
N ILE A 129 14.28 10.16 -6.90
CA ILE A 129 13.00 9.59 -7.33
C ILE A 129 13.29 8.72 -8.54
N LEU A 130 13.17 7.40 -8.35
CA LEU A 130 13.52 6.41 -9.35
C LEU A 130 12.25 5.77 -9.93
N PRO A 131 12.05 5.77 -11.26
CA PRO A 131 11.10 4.87 -11.91
C PRO A 131 11.42 3.41 -11.55
N VAL A 132 10.40 2.55 -11.46
CA VAL A 132 10.59 1.16 -11.00
C VAL A 132 11.51 0.36 -11.92
N GLU A 133 11.58 0.71 -13.20
CA GLU A 133 12.41 0.06 -14.21
C GLU A 133 13.91 0.13 -13.88
N ILE A 134 14.33 1.20 -13.21
CA ILE A 134 15.73 1.43 -12.80
C ILE A 134 15.93 1.34 -11.27
N ALA A 135 14.87 1.11 -10.51
CA ALA A 135 14.91 0.96 -9.07
C ALA A 135 15.33 -0.46 -8.68
N ASP A 136 16.49 -0.92 -9.12
CA ASP A 136 17.06 -2.18 -8.67
C ASP A 136 17.62 -2.06 -7.25
N GLU A 137 17.97 -3.19 -6.65
CA GLU A 137 18.47 -3.24 -5.28
C GLU A 137 19.76 -2.42 -5.11
N ALA A 138 20.65 -2.44 -6.11
CA ALA A 138 21.90 -1.70 -6.08
C ALA A 138 21.66 -0.19 -6.14
N ALA A 139 20.79 0.28 -7.02
CA ALA A 139 20.41 1.69 -7.15
C ALA A 139 19.72 2.20 -5.87
N LEU A 140 18.74 1.45 -5.35
CA LEU A 140 18.04 1.79 -4.12
C LEU A 140 18.97 1.82 -2.92
N THR A 141 19.83 0.80 -2.78
CA THR A 141 20.82 0.75 -1.69
C THR A 141 21.77 1.94 -1.78
N ARG A 142 22.33 2.22 -2.95
CA ARG A 142 23.24 3.35 -3.16
C ARG A 142 22.60 4.68 -2.77
N ALA A 143 21.38 4.92 -3.27
CA ALA A 143 20.64 6.14 -2.97
C ALA A 143 20.28 6.25 -1.47
N SER A 144 19.97 5.12 -0.81
CA SER A 144 19.67 5.09 0.64
C SER A 144 20.87 5.46 1.53
N TYR A 145 22.08 5.39 1.00
CA TYR A 145 23.31 5.90 1.65
C TYR A 145 23.71 7.31 1.18
N GLY A 146 22.86 7.98 0.42
CA GLY A 146 23.13 9.32 -0.10
C GLY A 146 24.22 9.36 -1.19
N LEU A 147 24.53 8.24 -1.82
CA LEU A 147 25.53 8.15 -2.88
C LEU A 147 24.93 8.55 -4.23
N PRO A 148 25.69 9.19 -5.13
CA PRO A 148 25.20 9.60 -6.45
C PRO A 148 24.84 8.38 -7.33
N ARG A 149 24.00 8.62 -8.32
CA ARG A 149 23.63 7.60 -9.32
C ARG A 149 24.88 7.03 -10.01
N GLY A 150 24.88 5.75 -10.30
CA GLY A 150 25.93 5.12 -11.11
C GLY A 150 25.81 5.53 -12.59
N ALA A 151 26.90 5.45 -13.33
CA ALA A 151 26.91 5.80 -14.76
C ALA A 151 25.93 4.94 -15.60
N ALA A 152 25.64 3.70 -15.18
CA ALA A 152 24.67 2.82 -15.82
C ALA A 152 23.21 3.30 -15.66
N ASP A 153 22.88 3.96 -14.54
CA ASP A 153 21.52 4.42 -14.23
C ASP A 153 21.12 5.66 -15.08
N VAL A 154 22.11 6.41 -15.54
CA VAL A 154 21.92 7.66 -16.33
C VAL A 154 21.46 7.33 -17.76
N GLY A 155 21.94 6.23 -18.34
CA GLY A 155 21.60 5.82 -19.72
C GLY A 155 20.13 5.41 -19.90
N VAL A 156 19.56 4.74 -18.91
CA VAL A 156 18.17 4.24 -18.97
C VAL A 156 17.15 5.38 -18.85
N LEU A 157 17.47 6.45 -18.11
CA LEU A 157 16.59 7.62 -18.01
C LEU A 157 16.46 8.41 -19.32
N ALA A 158 17.53 8.49 -20.10
CA ALA A 158 17.49 9.15 -21.40
C ALA A 158 16.53 8.44 -22.37
N ASP A 159 16.50 7.12 -22.32
CA ASP A 159 15.63 6.27 -23.15
C ASP A 159 14.15 6.31 -22.69
N ALA A 160 13.90 6.34 -21.39
CA ALA A 160 12.56 6.40 -20.80
C ALA A 160 11.89 7.76 -21.04
N THR A 161 12.67 8.86 -21.02
CA THR A 161 12.17 10.22 -21.29
C THR A 161 11.79 10.41 -22.76
N GLN A 162 12.48 9.74 -23.69
CA GLN A 162 12.14 9.77 -25.11
C GLN A 162 10.88 8.95 -25.44
N LYS A 163 10.60 7.86 -24.73
CA LYS A 163 9.38 7.06 -24.94
C LYS A 163 8.12 7.68 -24.34
N GLY A 164 8.23 8.53 -23.30
CA GLY A 164 7.11 9.22 -22.66
C GLY A 164 6.63 10.48 -23.40
N ALA A 165 7.42 11.03 -24.31
CA ALA A 165 7.10 12.27 -25.06
C ALA A 165 6.36 12.02 -26.38
N GLY A 166 6.00 10.78 -26.69
CA GLY A 166 5.43 10.38 -28.00
C GLY A 166 4.02 9.80 -27.96
N ALA A 167 3.19 10.14 -26.96
CA ALA A 167 1.76 9.78 -26.99
C ALA A 167 0.90 11.05 -27.10
N PRO A 168 0.03 11.16 -28.13
CA PRO A 168 -0.88 12.29 -28.33
C PRO A 168 -2.02 12.30 -27.32
#